data_33e9b28cd2329fb1ff66c4934c82dd2d
#
_entry.id   33e9b28cd2329fb1ff66c4934c82dd2d
#
_cell.length_a   1.000
_cell.length_b   1.000
_cell.length_c   1.000
_cell.angle_alpha   90.00
_cell.angle_beta   90.00
_cell.angle_gamma   90.00
#
_symmetry.space_group_name_H-M   'P 1'
#
loop_
_entity.id
_entity.type
_entity.pdbx_description
1 polymer ?
#
loop_
_entity_poly.entity_id
_entity_poly.type
_entity_poly.pdbx_seq_one_letter_code
_entity_poly.pdbx_strand_id
1 'polypeptide(L)'
;MRMRALFIHSGWRTGSTYVWTKFRQNSACLGFYEPFNEMLSAMSPTDIYTARHDLAALKHSEIGLPYFHEYIPLLGPKGHPLFKLEFSYRNYFVVDEPLPDQQAYVESLLGLAGKLGRMPTLGFVRSLGRVAWFRRAFADAVNIVVLRSPLGQWLSARQLALEHQHEFFDPMQTLILAQARGSAAVIDEAQRLGVLRFEDHPLYAAIELARQMSAKIQPAERFARFAALYALSYLAAVPNADLVIDMDRLSAEAGYQAETAAAIHRLTGVAIDFSDAAMPRRVDPDVDLRDALAAIRARLADMPMPHGGRDAGREAAARTLLARKFADDEASLRI
;
A
#
# COMPACT_ATOMS: atom_id res chain seq x y z
N MET A 1 30.31 2.24 -5.38
CA MET A 1 29.16 1.35 -5.58
C MET A 1 27.90 2.17 -5.39
N ARG A 2 27.01 2.27 -6.38
CA ARG A 2 25.76 3.04 -6.26
C ARG A 2 24.89 2.29 -5.25
N MET A 3 24.45 2.95 -4.16
CA MET A 3 23.57 2.32 -3.18
C MET A 3 22.22 2.03 -3.83
N ARG A 4 21.75 0.79 -3.70
CA ARG A 4 20.44 0.38 -4.19
C ARG A 4 19.35 1.06 -3.36
N ALA A 5 18.29 1.52 -4.01
CA ALA A 5 17.08 1.96 -3.31
C ALA A 5 16.24 0.76 -2.88
N LEU A 6 15.51 0.91 -1.78
CA LEU A 6 14.51 -0.05 -1.32
C LEU A 6 13.12 0.58 -1.39
N PHE A 7 12.21 -0.06 -2.10
CA PHE A 7 10.80 0.31 -2.19
C PHE A 7 9.95 -0.76 -1.50
N ILE A 8 9.18 -0.34 -0.50
CA ILE A 8 8.26 -1.19 0.26
C ILE A 8 6.85 -0.82 -0.18
N HIS A 9 6.18 -1.71 -0.88
CA HIS A 9 4.84 -1.52 -1.43
C HIS A 9 3.80 -2.27 -0.60
N SER A 10 2.73 -1.61 -0.23
CA SER A 10 1.68 -2.19 0.62
C SER A 10 0.32 -1.54 0.39
N GLY A 11 -0.73 -2.14 0.93
CA GLY A 11 -2.00 -1.48 1.18
C GLY A 11 -2.04 -0.84 2.57
N TRP A 12 -3.08 -0.04 2.84
CA TRP A 12 -3.32 0.45 4.20
C TRP A 12 -3.60 -0.72 5.16
N ARG A 13 -3.21 -0.58 6.43
CA ARG A 13 -3.47 -1.55 7.50
C ARG A 13 -2.85 -2.94 7.29
N THR A 14 -1.83 -3.04 6.46
CA THR A 14 -1.07 -4.29 6.25
C THR A 14 0.01 -4.55 7.31
N GLY A 15 0.36 -3.57 8.14
CA GLY A 15 1.56 -3.62 9.00
C GLY A 15 2.80 -3.01 8.33
N SER A 16 2.62 -2.30 7.20
CA SER A 16 3.72 -1.68 6.45
C SER A 16 4.53 -0.67 7.26
N THR A 17 3.88 0.08 8.16
CA THR A 17 4.56 1.02 9.05
C THR A 17 5.56 0.30 9.94
N TYR A 18 5.20 -0.88 10.48
CA TYR A 18 6.13 -1.71 11.25
C TYR A 18 7.36 -2.11 10.42
N VAL A 19 7.15 -2.64 9.22
CA VAL A 19 8.26 -3.04 8.34
C VAL A 19 9.13 -1.84 7.98
N TRP A 20 8.54 -0.71 7.58
CA TRP A 20 9.27 0.51 7.26
C TRP A 20 10.07 1.06 8.46
N THR A 21 9.50 1.03 9.67
CA THR A 21 10.15 1.50 10.90
C THR A 21 11.43 0.73 11.19
N LYS A 22 11.48 -0.58 10.92
CA LYS A 22 12.69 -1.38 11.06
C LYS A 22 13.86 -0.84 10.22
N PHE A 23 13.58 -0.39 9.00
CA PHE A 23 14.59 0.24 8.17
C PHE A 23 14.90 1.67 8.63
N ARG A 24 13.89 2.45 9.04
CA ARG A 24 14.10 3.82 9.54
C ARG A 24 15.01 3.86 10.76
N GLN A 25 14.92 2.88 11.64
CA GLN A 25 15.77 2.75 12.84
C GLN A 25 17.20 2.32 12.51
N ASN A 26 17.46 1.81 11.32
CA ASN A 26 18.80 1.43 10.90
C ASN A 26 19.55 2.66 10.36
N SER A 27 20.70 2.99 10.95
CA SER A 27 21.49 4.18 10.59
C SER A 27 21.99 4.18 9.14
N ALA A 28 22.11 3.02 8.51
CA ALA A 28 22.48 2.91 7.09
C ALA A 28 21.34 3.31 6.14
N CYS A 29 20.09 3.47 6.64
CA CYS A 29 18.92 3.79 5.83
C CYS A 29 18.44 5.23 6.05
N LEU A 30 17.83 5.83 5.02
CA LEU A 30 17.02 7.04 5.14
C LEU A 30 15.58 6.68 4.74
N GLY A 31 14.67 6.68 5.72
CA GLY A 31 13.32 6.13 5.56
C GLY A 31 12.27 7.19 5.24
N PHE A 32 11.78 7.27 4.01
CA PHE A 32 10.68 8.15 3.62
C PHE A 32 9.34 7.45 3.82
N TYR A 33 8.47 8.03 4.69
CA TYR A 33 7.13 7.51 4.97
C TYR A 33 6.13 7.99 3.93
N GLU A 34 5.36 7.07 3.38
CA GLU A 34 4.27 7.34 2.42
C GLU A 34 4.60 8.41 1.35
N PRO A 35 5.56 8.19 0.45
CA PRO A 35 5.97 9.20 -0.52
C PRO A 35 4.83 9.70 -1.44
N PHE A 36 3.72 8.97 -1.56
CA PHE A 36 2.57 9.40 -2.33
C PHE A 36 1.39 9.87 -1.47
N ASN A 37 1.65 10.29 -0.23
CA ASN A 37 0.64 10.89 0.62
C ASN A 37 0.30 12.31 0.12
N GLU A 38 -0.98 12.58 -0.11
CA GLU A 38 -1.50 13.87 -0.61
C GLU A 38 -1.13 15.07 0.26
N MET A 39 -0.87 14.85 1.55
CA MET A 39 -0.43 15.92 2.47
C MET A 39 0.88 16.57 2.00
N LEU A 40 1.76 15.82 1.33
CA LEU A 40 3.03 16.33 0.81
C LEU A 40 2.85 17.42 -0.27
N SER A 41 1.65 17.58 -0.82
CA SER A 41 1.33 18.67 -1.76
C SER A 41 1.24 20.06 -1.11
N ALA A 42 1.04 20.11 0.21
CA ALA A 42 0.80 21.37 0.93
C ALA A 42 1.58 21.48 2.27
N MET A 43 2.11 20.36 2.79
CA MET A 43 2.78 20.29 4.08
C MET A 43 4.06 21.13 4.10
N SER A 44 4.14 22.10 4.98
CA SER A 44 5.38 22.83 5.26
C SER A 44 6.28 22.09 6.27
N PRO A 45 7.57 22.46 6.40
CA PRO A 45 8.43 21.91 7.45
C PRO A 45 7.86 22.05 8.87
N THR A 46 7.10 23.10 9.14
CA THR A 46 6.48 23.35 10.45
C THR A 46 5.32 22.39 10.72
N ASP A 47 4.52 22.08 9.69
CA ASP A 47 3.34 21.20 9.80
C ASP A 47 3.72 19.77 10.20
N ILE A 48 4.93 19.32 9.89
CA ILE A 48 5.42 17.98 10.26
C ILE A 48 5.34 17.74 11.77
N TYR A 49 5.62 18.76 12.57
CA TYR A 49 5.58 18.62 14.03
C TYR A 49 4.18 18.80 14.61
N THR A 50 3.28 19.49 13.91
CA THR A 50 1.89 19.72 14.34
C THR A 50 0.96 18.57 13.93
N ALA A 51 1.17 17.93 12.79
CA ALA A 51 0.41 16.76 12.30
C ALA A 51 0.59 15.49 13.16
N ARG A 52 1.42 15.56 14.21
CA ARG A 52 1.71 14.41 15.10
C ARG A 52 0.47 13.85 15.79
N HIS A 53 -0.51 14.69 16.11
CA HIS A 53 -1.72 14.29 16.83
C HIS A 53 -2.68 13.46 16.01
N ASP A 54 -2.82 13.74 14.71
CA ASP A 54 -3.76 13.01 13.84
C ASP A 54 -3.28 11.57 13.56
N LEU A 55 -1.96 11.36 13.52
CA LEU A 55 -1.37 10.05 13.29
C LEU A 55 -1.35 9.16 14.55
N ALA A 56 -1.43 9.74 15.75
CA ALA A 56 -1.52 8.97 17.01
C ALA A 56 -2.79 8.12 17.07
N ALA A 57 -3.90 8.61 16.50
CA ALA A 57 -5.16 7.86 16.40
C ALA A 57 -5.01 6.57 15.58
N LEU A 58 -4.01 6.46 14.70
CA LEU A 58 -3.76 5.29 13.86
C LEU A 58 -3.11 4.12 14.61
N LYS A 59 -2.88 4.22 15.93
CA LYS A 59 -2.24 3.17 16.76
C LYS A 59 -0.87 2.72 16.22
N HIS A 60 -0.12 3.63 15.62
CA HIS A 60 1.24 3.36 15.22
C HIS A 60 2.18 3.43 16.44
N SER A 61 3.20 2.56 16.46
CA SER A 61 4.24 2.60 17.50
C SER A 61 4.92 3.98 17.55
N GLU A 62 5.25 4.44 18.74
CA GLU A 62 6.06 5.65 18.90
C GLU A 62 7.40 5.49 18.19
N ILE A 63 7.71 6.40 17.27
CA ILE A 63 8.93 6.33 16.44
C ILE A 63 9.87 7.51 16.70
N GLY A 64 9.78 8.13 17.86
CA GLY A 64 10.66 9.24 18.30
C GLY A 64 10.53 10.50 17.46
N LEU A 65 10.75 10.44 16.15
CA LEU A 65 10.61 11.55 15.21
C LEU A 65 9.28 11.45 14.45
N PRO A 66 8.68 12.58 14.01
CA PRO A 66 7.48 12.57 13.17
C PRO A 66 7.64 11.72 11.89
N TYR A 67 6.52 11.18 11.35
CA TYR A 67 6.54 10.30 10.18
C TYR A 67 7.17 10.93 8.94
N PHE A 68 6.97 12.22 8.71
CA PHE A 68 7.47 12.94 7.54
C PHE A 68 8.75 13.73 7.82
N HIS A 69 9.46 13.43 8.92
CA HIS A 69 10.67 14.17 9.32
C HIS A 69 11.74 14.24 8.23
N GLU A 70 11.94 13.15 7.50
CA GLU A 70 12.95 13.03 6.46
C GLU A 70 12.68 13.92 5.23
N TYR A 71 11.46 14.42 5.09
CA TYR A 71 11.09 15.35 4.02
C TYR A 71 11.48 16.81 4.28
N ILE A 72 11.79 17.18 5.52
CA ILE A 72 12.08 18.59 5.92
C ILE A 72 13.05 19.30 4.95
N PRO A 73 14.18 18.69 4.53
CA PRO A 73 15.11 19.36 3.61
C PRO A 73 14.58 19.53 2.18
N LEU A 74 13.47 18.89 1.83
CA LEU A 74 12.88 18.87 0.50
C LEU A 74 11.57 19.69 0.42
N LEU A 75 11.02 20.08 1.56
CA LEU A 75 9.76 20.83 1.61
C LEU A 75 10.00 22.32 1.46
N GLY A 76 9.19 22.92 0.59
CA GLY A 76 8.97 24.36 0.56
C GLY A 76 7.83 24.78 1.48
N PRO A 77 7.48 26.09 1.49
CA PRO A 77 6.37 26.62 2.29
C PRO A 77 4.98 26.08 1.85
N LYS A 78 4.89 25.49 0.67
CA LYS A 78 3.66 24.93 0.07
C LYS A 78 3.89 23.50 -0.41
N GLY A 79 4.44 22.65 0.44
CA GLY A 79 4.68 21.25 0.12
C GLY A 79 5.98 20.98 -0.64
N HIS A 80 6.13 19.74 -1.09
CA HIS A 80 7.26 19.33 -1.90
C HIS A 80 7.10 19.86 -3.33
N PRO A 81 8.07 20.64 -3.89
CA PRO A 81 7.89 21.37 -5.15
C PRO A 81 7.65 20.47 -6.38
N LEU A 82 8.10 19.21 -6.35
CA LEU A 82 7.89 18.25 -7.43
C LEU A 82 6.68 17.34 -7.19
N PHE A 83 5.98 17.46 -6.06
CA PHE A 83 4.84 16.59 -5.77
C PHE A 83 3.60 17.05 -6.55
N LYS A 84 2.88 16.08 -7.14
CA LYS A 84 1.59 16.32 -7.77
C LYS A 84 0.52 15.40 -7.17
N LEU A 85 -0.69 15.92 -6.96
CA LEU A 85 -1.80 15.20 -6.32
C LEU A 85 -2.20 13.91 -7.06
N GLU A 86 -1.99 13.85 -8.37
CA GLU A 86 -2.25 12.66 -9.18
C GLU A 86 -1.37 11.46 -8.80
N PHE A 87 -0.24 11.67 -8.14
CA PHE A 87 0.62 10.58 -7.65
C PHE A 87 -0.06 9.77 -6.57
N SER A 88 -0.98 10.36 -5.79
CA SER A 88 -1.64 9.70 -4.68
C SER A 88 -2.59 8.58 -5.14
N TYR A 89 -3.54 8.89 -6.04
CA TYR A 89 -4.62 7.97 -6.38
C TYR A 89 -4.78 7.74 -7.89
N ARG A 90 -4.79 8.82 -8.69
CA ARG A 90 -5.08 8.75 -10.12
C ARG A 90 -4.11 7.87 -10.89
N ASN A 91 -2.82 7.89 -10.52
CA ASN A 91 -1.78 7.07 -11.14
C ASN A 91 -1.64 5.68 -10.51
N TYR A 92 -2.57 5.27 -9.63
CA TYR A 92 -2.41 4.03 -8.85
C TYR A 92 -2.21 2.77 -9.72
N PHE A 93 -2.90 2.67 -10.86
CA PHE A 93 -2.79 1.56 -11.81
C PHE A 93 -2.13 1.94 -13.14
N VAL A 94 -1.45 3.06 -13.22
CA VAL A 94 -0.73 3.46 -14.44
C VAL A 94 0.64 2.79 -14.46
N VAL A 95 0.86 1.93 -15.45
CA VAL A 95 2.11 1.17 -15.60
C VAL A 95 2.78 1.47 -16.94
N ASP A 96 2.05 1.39 -18.05
CA ASP A 96 2.65 1.42 -19.39
C ASP A 96 2.95 2.83 -19.92
N GLU A 97 2.39 3.84 -19.29
CA GLU A 97 2.67 5.24 -19.62
C GLU A 97 3.97 5.73 -18.94
N PRO A 98 4.75 6.58 -19.59
CA PRO A 98 5.82 7.31 -18.93
C PRO A 98 5.24 8.31 -17.92
N LEU A 99 5.80 8.35 -16.71
CA LEU A 99 5.43 9.28 -15.65
C LEU A 99 6.64 10.13 -15.23
N PRO A 100 7.13 11.03 -16.11
CA PRO A 100 8.38 11.74 -15.87
C PRO A 100 8.37 12.61 -14.61
N ASP A 101 7.27 13.28 -14.32
CA ASP A 101 7.14 14.10 -13.11
C ASP A 101 7.18 13.24 -11.84
N GLN A 102 6.49 12.09 -11.84
CA GLN A 102 6.50 11.15 -10.72
C GLN A 102 7.90 10.54 -10.54
N GLN A 103 8.59 10.25 -11.63
CA GLN A 103 9.95 9.76 -11.59
C GLN A 103 10.90 10.83 -11.01
N ALA A 104 10.85 12.07 -11.49
CA ALA A 104 11.65 13.18 -10.99
C ALA A 104 11.41 13.43 -9.48
N TYR A 105 10.14 13.32 -9.04
CA TYR A 105 9.82 13.42 -7.62
C TYR A 105 10.50 12.30 -6.81
N VAL A 106 10.37 11.04 -7.21
CA VAL A 106 11.03 9.91 -6.52
C VAL A 106 12.55 10.07 -6.55
N GLU A 107 13.12 10.45 -7.68
CA GLU A 107 14.58 10.71 -7.83
C GLU A 107 15.08 11.79 -6.86
N SER A 108 14.26 12.80 -6.53
CA SER A 108 14.63 13.82 -5.55
C SER A 108 14.80 13.24 -4.14
N LEU A 109 13.96 12.27 -3.74
CA LEU A 109 14.07 11.55 -2.48
C LEU A 109 15.33 10.68 -2.45
N LEU A 110 15.57 9.93 -3.55
CA LEU A 110 16.76 9.11 -3.69
C LEU A 110 18.05 9.96 -3.66
N GLY A 111 17.99 11.13 -4.28
CA GLY A 111 19.10 12.10 -4.32
C GLY A 111 19.48 12.64 -2.94
N LEU A 112 18.50 12.92 -2.08
CA LEU A 112 18.77 13.35 -0.68
C LEU A 112 19.47 12.22 0.09
N ALA A 113 18.96 11.00 0.02
CA ALA A 113 19.56 9.86 0.69
C ALA A 113 21.00 9.60 0.23
N GLY A 114 21.23 9.70 -1.10
CA GLY A 114 22.55 9.55 -1.70
C GLY A 114 23.56 10.61 -1.22
N LYS A 115 23.12 11.88 -1.08
CA LYS A 115 23.96 12.97 -0.52
C LYS A 115 24.36 12.71 0.93
N LEU A 116 23.51 12.03 1.69
CA LEU A 116 23.75 11.65 3.09
C LEU A 116 24.51 10.32 3.23
N GLY A 117 24.88 9.68 2.13
CA GLY A 117 25.53 8.38 2.15
C GLY A 117 24.69 7.25 2.74
N ARG A 118 23.35 7.35 2.68
CA ARG A 118 22.40 6.40 3.28
C ARG A 118 21.55 5.73 2.19
N MET A 119 21.14 4.48 2.42
CA MET A 119 20.26 3.77 1.52
C MET A 119 18.85 4.37 1.58
N PRO A 120 18.31 4.86 0.45
CA PRO A 120 16.93 5.35 0.42
C PRO A 120 15.95 4.19 0.60
N THR A 121 15.08 4.30 1.59
CA THR A 121 14.01 3.35 1.88
C THR A 121 12.68 4.05 1.84
N LEU A 122 11.84 3.73 0.86
CA LEU A 122 10.57 4.39 0.62
C LEU A 122 9.40 3.43 0.95
N GLY A 123 8.60 3.79 1.96
CA GLY A 123 7.45 3.00 2.39
C GLY A 123 6.15 3.52 1.79
N PHE A 124 5.60 2.83 0.79
CA PHE A 124 4.41 3.23 0.06
C PHE A 124 3.17 2.45 0.50
N VAL A 125 2.04 3.11 0.63
CA VAL A 125 0.72 2.49 0.81
C VAL A 125 -0.24 2.75 -0.36
N ARG A 126 0.22 3.47 -1.40
CA ARG A 126 -0.57 3.86 -2.58
C ARG A 126 0.10 3.46 -3.90
N SER A 127 0.83 2.34 -3.92
CA SER A 127 1.68 2.00 -5.07
C SER A 127 1.54 0.57 -5.59
N LEU A 128 0.76 -0.30 -4.95
CA LEU A 128 0.66 -1.71 -5.32
C LEU A 128 0.30 -1.91 -6.80
N GLY A 129 -0.62 -1.11 -7.32
CA GLY A 129 -1.05 -1.22 -8.71
C GLY A 129 0.02 -0.84 -9.75
N ARG A 130 1.14 -0.21 -9.33
CA ARG A 130 2.20 0.30 -10.24
C ARG A 130 3.61 -0.21 -9.92
N VAL A 131 3.74 -1.34 -9.21
CA VAL A 131 5.06 -1.93 -8.91
C VAL A 131 5.85 -2.23 -10.19
N ALA A 132 5.19 -2.65 -11.26
CA ALA A 132 5.82 -2.86 -12.56
C ALA A 132 6.43 -1.56 -13.14
N TRP A 133 5.79 -0.41 -12.93
CA TRP A 133 6.36 0.90 -13.30
C TRP A 133 7.64 1.18 -12.50
N PHE A 134 7.63 0.98 -11.17
CA PHE A 134 8.81 1.16 -10.34
C PHE A 134 9.98 0.28 -10.80
N ARG A 135 9.69 -0.98 -11.13
CA ARG A 135 10.70 -1.92 -11.63
C ARG A 135 11.34 -1.46 -12.94
N ARG A 136 10.59 -0.78 -13.82
CA ARG A 136 11.14 -0.23 -15.07
C ARG A 136 11.88 1.08 -14.85
N ALA A 137 11.28 2.00 -14.10
CA ALA A 137 11.85 3.33 -13.89
C ALA A 137 13.10 3.30 -12.99
N PHE A 138 13.22 2.31 -12.10
CA PHE A 138 14.30 2.17 -11.12
C PHE A 138 14.82 0.72 -11.09
N ALA A 139 15.41 0.29 -12.19
CA ALA A 139 15.81 -1.11 -12.41
C ALA A 139 16.77 -1.68 -11.35
N ASP A 140 17.58 -0.82 -10.73
CA ASP A 140 18.53 -1.22 -9.67
C ASP A 140 17.89 -1.25 -8.27
N ALA A 141 16.65 -0.81 -8.11
CA ALA A 141 15.97 -0.81 -6.83
C ALA A 141 15.43 -2.19 -6.46
N VAL A 142 15.36 -2.46 -5.16
CA VAL A 142 14.71 -3.65 -4.60
C VAL A 142 13.24 -3.31 -4.32
N ASN A 143 12.32 -4.13 -4.80
CA ASN A 143 10.88 -3.97 -4.60
C ASN A 143 10.36 -5.06 -3.66
N ILE A 144 9.98 -4.67 -2.45
CA ILE A 144 9.34 -5.55 -1.45
C ILE A 144 7.84 -5.27 -1.45
N VAL A 145 7.04 -6.32 -1.51
CA VAL A 145 5.58 -6.25 -1.37
C VAL A 145 5.19 -6.81 0.00
N VAL A 146 4.46 -6.02 0.79
CA VAL A 146 3.94 -6.45 2.08
C VAL A 146 2.46 -6.75 1.94
N LEU A 147 2.06 -7.95 2.33
CA LEU A 147 0.67 -8.38 2.30
C LEU A 147 0.22 -8.90 3.67
N ARG A 148 -1.07 -8.89 3.89
CA ARG A 148 -1.76 -9.40 5.08
C ARG A 148 -3.07 -10.03 4.63
N SER A 149 -3.68 -10.88 5.48
CA SER A 149 -5.07 -11.35 5.31
C SER A 149 -6.00 -10.20 4.88
N PRO A 150 -6.75 -10.33 3.76
CA PRO A 150 -7.66 -9.29 3.31
C PRO A 150 -8.73 -8.97 4.36
N LEU A 151 -9.31 -9.99 5.02
CA LEU A 151 -10.27 -9.78 6.07
C LEU A 151 -9.64 -9.07 7.29
N GLY A 152 -8.45 -9.50 7.72
CA GLY A 152 -7.73 -8.86 8.82
C GLY A 152 -7.36 -7.40 8.53
N GLN A 153 -7.02 -7.08 7.29
CA GLN A 153 -6.73 -5.73 6.83
C GLN A 153 -8.00 -4.85 6.87
N TRP A 154 -9.11 -5.33 6.32
CA TRP A 154 -10.38 -4.60 6.29
C TRP A 154 -10.96 -4.38 7.69
N LEU A 155 -10.97 -5.42 8.54
CA LEU A 155 -11.44 -5.31 9.92
C LEU A 155 -10.63 -4.31 10.73
N SER A 156 -9.30 -4.26 10.54
CA SER A 156 -8.46 -3.24 11.19
C SER A 156 -8.81 -1.81 10.75
N ALA A 157 -9.18 -1.61 9.48
CA ALA A 157 -9.63 -0.32 8.97
C ALA A 157 -11.02 0.05 9.52
N ARG A 158 -11.94 -0.93 9.52
CA ARG A 158 -13.30 -0.77 10.03
C ARG A 158 -13.32 -0.47 11.52
N GLN A 159 -12.53 -1.17 12.32
CA GLN A 159 -12.42 -0.90 13.75
C GLN A 159 -11.99 0.54 14.00
N LEU A 160 -11.03 1.05 13.24
CA LEU A 160 -10.59 2.43 13.36
C LEU A 160 -11.72 3.43 13.03
N ALA A 161 -12.50 3.13 11.98
CA ALA A 161 -13.65 3.95 11.61
C ALA A 161 -14.71 4.00 12.72
N LEU A 162 -15.00 2.86 13.36
CA LEU A 162 -15.97 2.77 14.44
C LEU A 162 -15.49 3.44 15.74
N GLU A 163 -14.22 3.23 16.12
CA GLU A 163 -13.67 3.76 17.37
C GLU A 163 -13.42 5.27 17.32
N HIS A 164 -13.02 5.79 16.15
CA HIS A 164 -12.57 7.19 16.01
C HIS A 164 -13.44 8.02 15.07
N GLN A 165 -14.56 7.46 14.56
CA GLN A 165 -15.43 8.09 13.55
C GLN A 165 -14.63 8.54 12.30
N HIS A 166 -13.57 7.80 11.97
CA HIS A 166 -12.62 8.14 10.93
C HIS A 166 -12.86 7.29 9.67
N GLU A 167 -13.83 7.69 8.85
CA GLU A 167 -14.16 7.03 7.58
C GLU A 167 -13.17 7.44 6.46
N PHE A 168 -11.91 7.04 6.59
CA PHE A 168 -10.89 7.36 5.58
C PHE A 168 -10.75 6.24 4.54
N PHE A 169 -10.68 4.98 4.98
CA PHE A 169 -10.20 3.89 4.10
C PHE A 169 -11.20 3.52 2.99
N ASP A 170 -12.47 3.32 3.31
CA ASP A 170 -13.49 2.95 2.33
C ASP A 170 -13.67 4.00 1.23
N PRO A 171 -13.76 5.32 1.54
CA PRO A 171 -13.76 6.34 0.49
C PRO A 171 -12.52 6.33 -0.39
N MET A 172 -11.33 6.13 0.19
CA MET A 172 -10.09 6.13 -0.61
C MET A 172 -9.98 4.90 -1.52
N GLN A 173 -10.49 3.75 -1.09
CA GLN A 173 -10.60 2.56 -1.93
C GLN A 173 -11.58 2.78 -3.09
N THR A 174 -12.73 3.36 -2.81
CA THR A 174 -13.70 3.77 -3.84
C THR A 174 -13.09 4.78 -4.80
N LEU A 175 -12.34 5.75 -4.30
CA LEU A 175 -11.64 6.76 -5.11
C LEU A 175 -10.63 6.13 -6.09
N ILE A 176 -9.82 5.16 -5.63
CA ILE A 176 -8.85 4.46 -6.49
C ILE A 176 -9.58 3.77 -7.66
N LEU A 177 -10.68 3.07 -7.38
CA LEU A 177 -11.47 2.40 -8.40
C LEU A 177 -12.14 3.40 -9.35
N ALA A 178 -12.71 4.49 -8.82
CA ALA A 178 -13.44 5.50 -9.59
C ALA A 178 -12.53 6.36 -10.49
N GLN A 179 -11.28 6.58 -10.07
CA GLN A 179 -10.27 7.31 -10.83
C GLN A 179 -9.30 6.41 -11.59
N ALA A 180 -9.50 5.07 -11.57
CA ALA A 180 -8.60 4.15 -12.25
C ALA A 180 -8.43 4.49 -13.72
N ARG A 181 -7.17 4.55 -14.17
CA ARG A 181 -6.77 4.71 -15.56
C ARG A 181 -5.58 3.79 -15.87
N GLY A 182 -5.27 3.57 -17.11
CA GLY A 182 -4.13 2.74 -17.51
C GLY A 182 -4.36 1.23 -17.38
N SER A 183 -5.56 0.77 -16.95
CA SER A 183 -5.90 -0.65 -16.85
C SER A 183 -7.38 -0.90 -17.14
N ALA A 184 -7.69 -1.48 -18.30
CA ALA A 184 -9.05 -1.87 -18.66
C ALA A 184 -9.64 -2.85 -17.63
N ALA A 185 -8.84 -3.83 -17.16
CA ALA A 185 -9.25 -4.81 -16.16
C ALA A 185 -9.78 -4.18 -14.87
N VAL A 186 -9.12 -3.11 -14.40
CA VAL A 186 -9.56 -2.38 -13.19
C VAL A 186 -10.82 -1.57 -13.45
N ILE A 187 -10.92 -0.97 -14.64
CA ILE A 187 -12.10 -0.20 -15.06
C ILE A 187 -13.33 -1.10 -15.13
N ASP A 188 -13.21 -2.25 -15.79
CA ASP A 188 -14.30 -3.22 -15.95
C ASP A 188 -14.76 -3.76 -14.59
N GLU A 189 -13.81 -4.06 -13.70
CA GLU A 189 -14.14 -4.54 -12.35
C GLU A 189 -14.81 -3.46 -11.51
N ALA A 190 -14.37 -2.20 -11.59
CA ALA A 190 -15.02 -1.08 -10.94
C ALA A 190 -16.47 -0.89 -11.41
N GLN A 191 -16.72 -0.99 -12.73
CA GLN A 191 -18.07 -0.93 -13.31
C GLN A 191 -18.96 -2.08 -12.81
N ARG A 192 -18.42 -3.31 -12.78
CA ARG A 192 -19.11 -4.49 -12.26
C ARG A 192 -19.56 -4.29 -10.79
N LEU A 193 -18.75 -3.59 -10.00
CA LEU A 193 -19.03 -3.25 -8.59
C LEU A 193 -19.93 -2.01 -8.44
N GLY A 194 -20.48 -1.47 -9.52
CA GLY A 194 -21.32 -0.28 -9.49
C GLY A 194 -20.59 0.99 -9.03
N VAL A 195 -19.26 1.05 -9.21
CA VAL A 195 -18.48 2.24 -8.91
C VAL A 195 -18.59 3.21 -10.07
N LEU A 196 -19.15 4.39 -9.81
CA LEU A 196 -19.22 5.47 -10.80
C LEU A 196 -17.83 6.05 -11.07
N ARG A 197 -17.54 6.35 -12.31
CA ARG A 197 -16.27 6.94 -12.72
C ARG A 197 -16.30 8.45 -12.61
N PHE A 198 -15.22 9.03 -12.09
CA PHE A 198 -15.01 10.48 -12.01
C PHE A 198 -13.51 10.84 -12.15
N GLU A 199 -12.85 10.23 -13.13
CA GLU A 199 -11.42 10.37 -13.39
C GLU A 199 -10.95 11.80 -13.67
N ASP A 200 -11.83 12.65 -14.21
CA ASP A 200 -11.50 14.04 -14.57
C ASP A 200 -11.75 15.06 -13.44
N HIS A 201 -12.28 14.61 -12.31
CA HIS A 201 -12.52 15.50 -11.18
C HIS A 201 -11.21 15.86 -10.45
N PRO A 202 -11.06 17.12 -10.00
CA PRO A 202 -9.98 17.49 -9.08
C PRO A 202 -10.01 16.62 -7.83
N LEU A 203 -8.82 16.32 -7.28
CA LEU A 203 -8.69 15.31 -6.19
C LEU A 203 -9.65 15.55 -5.02
N TYR A 204 -9.74 16.76 -4.50
CA TYR A 204 -10.59 17.04 -3.35
C TYR A 204 -12.08 16.87 -3.63
N ALA A 205 -12.54 17.25 -4.85
CA ALA A 205 -13.92 16.98 -5.27
C ALA A 205 -14.15 15.47 -5.44
N ALA A 206 -13.19 14.75 -5.99
CA ALA A 206 -13.24 13.30 -6.14
C ALA A 206 -13.27 12.57 -4.78
N ILE A 207 -12.52 13.04 -3.79
CA ILE A 207 -12.55 12.53 -2.40
C ILE A 207 -13.95 12.70 -1.81
N GLU A 208 -14.56 13.86 -1.98
CA GLU A 208 -15.90 14.12 -1.44
C GLU A 208 -16.98 13.26 -2.12
N LEU A 209 -16.91 13.08 -3.44
CA LEU A 209 -17.79 12.16 -4.16
C LEU A 209 -17.61 10.71 -3.67
N ALA A 210 -16.36 10.26 -3.47
CA ALA A 210 -16.07 8.93 -2.97
C ALA A 210 -16.64 8.72 -1.54
N ARG A 211 -16.58 9.73 -0.66
CA ARG A 211 -17.20 9.70 0.67
C ARG A 211 -18.72 9.54 0.58
N GLN A 212 -19.36 10.36 -0.25
CA GLN A 212 -20.82 10.30 -0.45
C GLN A 212 -21.27 8.95 -1.03
N MET A 213 -20.50 8.38 -1.96
CA MET A 213 -20.77 7.05 -2.49
C MET A 213 -20.61 5.98 -1.42
N SER A 214 -19.50 6.00 -0.67
CA SER A 214 -19.21 4.99 0.35
C SER A 214 -20.24 5.02 1.50
N ALA A 215 -20.74 6.19 1.87
CA ALA A 215 -21.74 6.34 2.93
C ALA A 215 -23.09 5.67 2.59
N LYS A 216 -23.41 5.48 1.29
CA LYS A 216 -24.68 4.94 0.82
C LYS A 216 -24.72 3.41 0.67
N ILE A 217 -23.58 2.74 0.78
CA ILE A 217 -23.48 1.30 0.56
C ILE A 217 -23.31 0.52 1.85
N GLN A 218 -23.83 -0.73 1.84
CA GLN A 218 -23.80 -1.60 3.00
C GLN A 218 -22.36 -2.10 3.30
N PRO A 219 -22.05 -2.45 4.55
CA PRO A 219 -20.70 -2.91 4.91
C PRO A 219 -20.18 -4.10 4.09
N ALA A 220 -21.03 -5.09 3.80
CA ALA A 220 -20.64 -6.23 2.96
C ALA A 220 -20.24 -5.80 1.54
N GLU A 221 -20.94 -4.81 0.97
CA GLU A 221 -20.65 -4.23 -0.33
C GLU A 221 -19.35 -3.39 -0.32
N ARG A 222 -19.10 -2.63 0.77
CA ARG A 222 -17.81 -1.95 1.00
C ARG A 222 -16.67 -2.97 1.05
N PHE A 223 -16.88 -4.08 1.76
CA PHE A 223 -15.90 -5.17 1.79
C PHE A 223 -15.67 -5.77 0.39
N ALA A 224 -16.71 -6.00 -0.40
CA ALA A 224 -16.57 -6.53 -1.75
C ALA A 224 -15.73 -5.60 -2.65
N ARG A 225 -15.92 -4.28 -2.56
CA ARG A 225 -15.08 -3.28 -3.27
C ARG A 225 -13.63 -3.30 -2.79
N PHE A 226 -13.43 -3.37 -1.47
CA PHE A 226 -12.10 -3.52 -0.91
C PHE A 226 -11.41 -4.80 -1.39
N ALA A 227 -12.11 -5.96 -1.33
CA ALA A 227 -11.55 -7.25 -1.69
C ALA A 227 -11.17 -7.32 -3.18
N ALA A 228 -11.96 -6.69 -4.06
CA ALA A 228 -11.64 -6.57 -5.48
C ALA A 228 -10.41 -5.67 -5.70
N LEU A 229 -10.36 -4.49 -5.06
CA LEU A 229 -9.18 -3.62 -5.13
C LEU A 229 -7.93 -4.32 -4.58
N TYR A 230 -8.07 -5.05 -3.47
CA TYR A 230 -7.01 -5.87 -2.89
C TYR A 230 -6.50 -6.90 -3.91
N ALA A 231 -7.39 -7.70 -4.48
CA ALA A 231 -7.03 -8.72 -5.47
C ALA A 231 -6.30 -8.10 -6.68
N LEU A 232 -6.86 -7.07 -7.30
CA LEU A 232 -6.27 -6.38 -8.44
C LEU A 232 -4.90 -5.79 -8.08
N SER A 233 -4.78 -5.14 -6.92
CA SER A 233 -3.53 -4.52 -6.47
C SER A 233 -2.42 -5.54 -6.27
N TYR A 234 -2.70 -6.68 -5.64
CA TYR A 234 -1.70 -7.72 -5.41
C TYR A 234 -1.44 -8.59 -6.65
N LEU A 235 -2.41 -8.77 -7.54
CA LEU A 235 -2.16 -9.36 -8.87
C LEU A 235 -1.18 -8.49 -9.68
N ALA A 236 -1.27 -7.16 -9.56
CA ALA A 236 -0.31 -6.26 -10.20
C ALA A 236 1.08 -6.27 -9.51
N ALA A 237 1.10 -6.34 -8.18
CA ALA A 237 2.32 -6.15 -7.38
C ALA A 237 3.19 -7.40 -7.28
N VAL A 238 2.60 -8.54 -6.89
CA VAL A 238 3.33 -9.77 -6.52
C VAL A 238 4.23 -10.29 -7.65
N PRO A 239 3.81 -10.34 -8.92
CA PRO A 239 4.67 -10.78 -10.01
C PRO A 239 5.91 -9.90 -10.24
N ASN A 240 5.88 -8.66 -9.74
CA ASN A 240 6.92 -7.66 -9.92
C ASN A 240 7.78 -7.44 -8.67
N ALA A 241 7.51 -8.15 -7.57
CA ALA A 241 8.27 -8.09 -6.34
C ALA A 241 9.57 -8.91 -6.40
N ASP A 242 10.60 -8.42 -5.71
CA ASP A 242 11.82 -9.19 -5.42
C ASP A 242 11.66 -10.02 -4.14
N LEU A 243 10.78 -9.57 -3.23
CA LEU A 243 10.39 -10.28 -2.02
C LEU A 243 8.93 -9.97 -1.67
N VAL A 244 8.18 -10.97 -1.23
CA VAL A 244 6.85 -10.79 -0.65
C VAL A 244 6.92 -11.12 0.84
N ILE A 245 6.52 -10.17 1.69
CA ILE A 245 6.44 -10.35 3.15
C ILE A 245 4.98 -10.58 3.53
N ASP A 246 4.69 -11.77 4.04
CA ASP A 246 3.40 -12.14 4.58
C ASP A 246 3.35 -11.80 6.07
N MET A 247 2.62 -10.75 6.43
CA MET A 247 2.56 -10.24 7.81
C MET A 247 1.87 -11.21 8.78
N ASP A 248 0.94 -12.02 8.30
CA ASP A 248 0.28 -13.03 9.15
C ASP A 248 1.29 -14.10 9.58
N ARG A 249 2.12 -14.56 8.63
CA ARG A 249 3.22 -15.49 8.93
C ARG A 249 4.34 -14.83 9.72
N LEU A 250 4.71 -13.60 9.39
CA LEU A 250 5.78 -12.87 10.07
C LEU A 250 5.46 -12.69 11.56
N SER A 251 4.19 -12.51 11.92
CA SER A 251 3.76 -12.36 13.30
C SER A 251 3.60 -13.68 14.07
N ALA A 252 3.54 -14.82 13.38
CA ALA A 252 3.21 -16.11 13.97
C ALA A 252 4.38 -17.13 13.95
N GLU A 253 5.32 -16.98 13.00
CA GLU A 253 6.31 -18.01 12.69
C GLU A 253 7.74 -17.49 12.86
N ALA A 254 8.44 -17.86 13.93
CA ALA A 254 9.84 -17.46 14.17
C ALA A 254 10.79 -17.89 13.04
N GLY A 255 10.56 -19.05 12.42
CA GLY A 255 11.32 -19.50 11.25
C GLY A 255 11.16 -18.54 10.06
N TYR A 256 9.93 -18.09 9.78
CA TYR A 256 9.66 -17.14 8.70
C TYR A 256 10.23 -15.74 8.98
N GLN A 257 10.28 -15.31 10.25
CA GLN A 257 10.96 -14.08 10.65
C GLN A 257 12.45 -14.13 10.27
N ALA A 258 13.14 -15.22 10.64
CA ALA A 258 14.56 -15.40 10.33
C ALA A 258 14.81 -15.50 8.80
N GLU A 259 13.99 -16.27 8.07
CA GLU A 259 14.06 -16.39 6.61
C GLU A 259 13.87 -15.04 5.91
N THR A 260 12.89 -14.25 6.36
CA THR A 260 12.59 -12.93 5.82
C THR A 260 13.74 -11.95 6.07
N ALA A 261 14.28 -11.92 7.29
CA ALA A 261 15.45 -11.12 7.66
C ALA A 261 16.67 -11.47 6.81
N ALA A 262 16.95 -12.76 6.63
CA ALA A 262 18.04 -13.24 5.78
C ALA A 262 17.83 -12.88 4.30
N ALA A 263 16.59 -12.95 3.78
CA ALA A 263 16.27 -12.56 2.41
C ALA A 263 16.50 -11.06 2.20
N ILE A 264 16.05 -10.21 3.13
CA ILE A 264 16.29 -8.76 3.09
C ILE A 264 17.79 -8.47 3.10
N HIS A 265 18.54 -9.11 3.99
CA HIS A 265 20.00 -8.92 4.06
C HIS A 265 20.67 -9.28 2.74
N ARG A 266 20.33 -10.39 2.09
CA ARG A 266 20.86 -10.78 0.78
C ARG A 266 20.54 -9.75 -0.31
N LEU A 267 19.35 -9.14 -0.29
CA LEU A 267 18.91 -8.19 -1.32
C LEU A 267 19.50 -6.80 -1.13
N THR A 268 19.66 -6.36 0.13
CA THR A 268 19.96 -4.95 0.47
C THR A 268 21.29 -4.75 1.18
N GLY A 269 21.87 -5.79 1.77
CA GLY A 269 23.00 -5.70 2.69
C GLY A 269 22.65 -5.20 4.09
N VAL A 270 21.36 -4.88 4.35
CA VAL A 270 20.90 -4.35 5.64
C VAL A 270 20.37 -5.47 6.52
N ALA A 271 20.87 -5.55 7.75
CA ALA A 271 20.37 -6.47 8.76
C ALA A 271 19.13 -5.88 9.44
N ILE A 272 18.06 -6.65 9.48
CA ILE A 272 16.79 -6.31 10.13
C ILE A 272 16.41 -7.43 11.09
N ASP A 273 15.86 -7.09 12.25
CA ASP A 273 15.28 -8.03 13.20
C ASP A 273 13.76 -7.91 13.23
N PHE A 274 13.07 -9.05 13.09
CA PHE A 274 11.62 -9.20 13.16
C PHE A 274 11.16 -10.04 14.36
N SER A 275 12.03 -10.33 15.33
CA SER A 275 11.69 -11.17 16.49
C SER A 275 10.55 -10.60 17.35
N ASP A 276 10.31 -9.29 17.28
CA ASP A 276 9.23 -8.56 17.94
C ASP A 276 7.97 -8.40 17.08
N ALA A 277 7.92 -9.04 15.91
CA ALA A 277 6.76 -8.94 15.03
C ALA A 277 5.52 -9.52 15.70
N ALA A 278 4.50 -8.68 15.87
CA ALA A 278 3.22 -9.05 16.44
C ALA A 278 2.08 -8.36 15.69
N MET A 279 1.00 -9.09 15.48
CA MET A 279 -0.22 -8.51 14.93
C MET A 279 -1.25 -8.34 16.04
N PRO A 280 -2.01 -7.24 16.06
CA PRO A 280 -3.14 -7.11 16.96
C PRO A 280 -4.10 -8.29 16.80
N ARG A 281 -4.70 -8.73 17.93
CA ARG A 281 -5.73 -9.77 17.89
C ARG A 281 -6.82 -9.35 16.91
N ARG A 282 -7.22 -10.28 16.07
CA ARG A 282 -8.31 -10.07 15.12
C ARG A 282 -9.61 -9.85 15.89
N VAL A 283 -10.38 -8.86 15.46
CA VAL A 283 -11.74 -8.61 15.94
C VAL A 283 -12.68 -9.40 15.05
N ASP A 284 -13.73 -9.99 15.65
CA ASP A 284 -14.77 -10.66 14.88
C ASP A 284 -15.55 -9.63 14.04
N PRO A 285 -15.92 -9.97 12.80
CA PRO A 285 -16.71 -9.07 11.99
C PRO A 285 -18.11 -8.86 12.59
N ASP A 286 -18.54 -7.61 12.60
CA ASP A 286 -19.89 -7.21 12.99
C ASP A 286 -20.95 -7.41 11.87
N VAL A 287 -20.52 -7.96 10.74
CA VAL A 287 -21.33 -8.24 9.54
C VAL A 287 -20.94 -9.58 8.94
N ASP A 288 -21.89 -10.25 8.29
CA ASP A 288 -21.60 -11.49 7.55
C ASP A 288 -20.89 -11.16 6.23
N LEU A 289 -19.69 -11.69 6.08
CA LEU A 289 -18.81 -11.47 4.92
C LEU A 289 -18.55 -12.76 4.12
N ARG A 290 -19.15 -13.89 4.49
CA ARG A 290 -18.88 -15.20 3.88
C ARG A 290 -19.16 -15.21 2.39
N ASP A 291 -20.33 -14.71 1.99
CA ASP A 291 -20.73 -14.66 0.58
C ASP A 291 -19.76 -13.75 -0.24
N ALA A 292 -19.36 -12.62 0.32
CA ALA A 292 -18.43 -11.72 -0.35
C ALA A 292 -17.03 -12.33 -0.51
N LEU A 293 -16.53 -13.06 0.51
CA LEU A 293 -15.27 -13.79 0.43
C LEU A 293 -15.33 -14.93 -0.60
N ALA A 294 -16.40 -15.71 -0.59
CA ALA A 294 -16.61 -16.81 -1.55
C ALA A 294 -16.70 -16.26 -2.99
N ALA A 295 -17.43 -15.16 -3.19
CA ALA A 295 -17.60 -14.54 -4.50
C ALA A 295 -16.27 -14.02 -5.06
N ILE A 296 -15.46 -13.32 -4.27
CA ILE A 296 -14.16 -12.80 -4.73
C ILE A 296 -13.17 -13.94 -4.99
N ARG A 297 -13.16 -14.98 -4.16
CA ARG A 297 -12.30 -16.15 -4.36
C ARG A 297 -12.64 -16.89 -5.65
N ALA A 298 -13.93 -17.11 -5.93
CA ALA A 298 -14.38 -17.71 -7.19
C ALA A 298 -13.99 -16.84 -8.39
N ARG A 299 -14.14 -15.52 -8.26
CA ARG A 299 -13.83 -14.56 -9.32
C ARG A 299 -12.32 -14.45 -9.61
N LEU A 300 -11.46 -14.69 -8.59
CA LEU A 300 -10.01 -14.51 -8.70
C LEU A 300 -9.38 -15.36 -9.83
N ALA A 301 -9.92 -16.55 -10.12
CA ALA A 301 -9.42 -17.42 -11.18
C ALA A 301 -9.50 -16.74 -12.55
N ASP A 302 -10.62 -16.07 -12.82
CA ASP A 302 -10.94 -15.44 -14.10
C ASP A 302 -10.69 -13.92 -14.11
N MET A 303 -10.25 -13.36 -12.98
CA MET A 303 -9.96 -11.93 -12.89
C MET A 303 -8.81 -11.57 -13.82
N PRO A 304 -8.99 -10.63 -14.77
CA PRO A 304 -7.92 -10.27 -15.67
C PRO A 304 -6.77 -9.61 -14.91
N MET A 305 -5.54 -9.85 -15.40
CA MET A 305 -4.37 -9.15 -14.84
C MET A 305 -4.51 -7.65 -15.10
N PRO A 306 -4.27 -6.80 -14.10
CA PRO A 306 -4.36 -5.34 -14.27
C PRO A 306 -3.40 -4.79 -15.35
N HIS A 307 -2.31 -5.49 -15.56
CA HIS A 307 -1.30 -5.17 -16.59
C HIS A 307 -0.88 -6.47 -17.25
N GLY A 308 -0.61 -6.44 -18.54
CA GLY A 308 -0.14 -7.60 -19.30
C GLY A 308 1.10 -8.19 -18.65
N GLY A 309 0.99 -9.44 -18.21
CA GLY A 309 2.06 -10.11 -17.50
C GLY A 309 3.19 -10.52 -18.44
N ARG A 310 4.39 -10.47 -17.93
CA ARG A 310 5.59 -10.90 -18.65
C ARG A 310 6.04 -12.30 -18.26
N ASP A 311 5.50 -12.86 -17.18
CA ASP A 311 5.89 -14.14 -16.61
C ASP A 311 4.66 -14.88 -16.07
N ALA A 312 4.14 -15.81 -16.88
CA ALA A 312 2.97 -16.61 -16.54
C ALA A 312 3.15 -17.43 -15.23
N GLY A 313 4.38 -17.84 -14.93
CA GLY A 313 4.67 -18.58 -13.69
C GLY A 313 4.51 -17.70 -12.46
N ARG A 314 5.01 -16.44 -12.49
CA ARG A 314 4.83 -15.47 -11.40
C ARG A 314 3.38 -15.06 -11.23
N GLU A 315 2.63 -14.92 -12.32
CA GLU A 315 1.19 -14.63 -12.25
C GLU A 315 0.40 -15.78 -11.61
N ALA A 316 0.70 -17.02 -12.01
CA ALA A 316 0.07 -18.20 -11.40
C ALA A 316 0.40 -18.30 -9.91
N ALA A 317 1.64 -18.00 -9.51
CA ALA A 317 2.04 -17.96 -8.11
C ALA A 317 1.29 -16.87 -7.32
N ALA A 318 1.11 -15.68 -7.91
CA ALA A 318 0.33 -14.60 -7.31
C ALA A 318 -1.13 -15.00 -7.09
N ARG A 319 -1.78 -15.61 -8.09
CA ARG A 319 -3.16 -16.12 -7.98
C ARG A 319 -3.28 -17.19 -6.89
N THR A 320 -2.34 -18.14 -6.85
CA THR A 320 -2.31 -19.19 -5.83
C THR A 320 -2.17 -18.61 -4.42
N LEU A 321 -1.28 -17.62 -4.24
CA LEU A 321 -1.10 -16.92 -2.97
C LEU A 321 -2.38 -16.23 -2.51
N LEU A 322 -3.04 -15.48 -3.40
CA LEU A 322 -4.26 -14.75 -3.08
C LEU A 322 -5.44 -15.69 -2.82
N ALA A 323 -5.58 -16.75 -3.63
CA ALA A 323 -6.63 -17.76 -3.43
C ALA A 323 -6.51 -18.40 -2.05
N ARG A 324 -5.28 -18.71 -1.60
CA ARG A 324 -5.04 -19.22 -0.25
C ARG A 324 -5.45 -18.20 0.82
N LYS A 325 -5.05 -16.92 0.69
CA LYS A 325 -5.42 -15.87 1.65
C LYS A 325 -6.93 -15.71 1.81
N PHE A 326 -7.68 -15.71 0.71
CA PHE A 326 -9.13 -15.64 0.76
C PHE A 326 -9.76 -16.93 1.33
N ALA A 327 -9.19 -18.11 1.06
CA ALA A 327 -9.65 -19.37 1.62
C ALA A 327 -9.43 -19.45 3.12
N ASP A 328 -8.26 -19.02 3.61
CA ASP A 328 -7.92 -18.97 5.04
C ASP A 328 -8.88 -18.03 5.80
N ASP A 329 -9.21 -16.87 5.21
CA ASP A 329 -10.16 -15.92 5.76
C ASP A 329 -11.59 -16.49 5.80
N GLU A 330 -12.04 -17.15 4.73
CA GLU A 330 -13.36 -17.81 4.67
C GLU A 330 -13.46 -18.91 5.75
N ALA A 331 -12.43 -19.74 5.88
CA ALA A 331 -12.39 -20.79 6.89
C ALA A 331 -12.49 -20.22 8.31
N SER A 332 -11.84 -19.09 8.57
CA SER A 332 -11.83 -18.43 9.87
C SER A 332 -13.17 -17.83 10.31
N LEU A 333 -14.14 -17.67 9.38
CA LEU A 333 -15.50 -17.21 9.68
C LEU A 333 -16.48 -18.37 9.95
N ARG A 334 -16.04 -19.63 9.85
CA ARG A 334 -16.88 -20.81 10.06
C ARG A 334 -16.82 -21.36 11.49
N ILE A 335 -15.93 -20.80 12.30
CA ILE A 335 -15.73 -21.17 13.71
C ILE A 335 -16.52 -20.23 14.60
#